data_de1d38415d9ec81b6d6e29b78ef2265b
#
_entry.id   de1d38415d9ec81b6d6e29b78ef2265b
#
_cell.length_a   1.000
_cell.length_b   1.000
_cell.length_c   1.000
_cell.angle_alpha   90.00
_cell.angle_beta   90.00
_cell.angle_gamma   90.00
#
_symmetry.space_group_name_H-M   'P 1'
#
loop_
_entity.id
_entity.type
_entity.pdbx_description
1 polymer ?
#
loop_
_entity_poly.entity_id
_entity_poly.type
_entity_poly.pdbx_seq_one_letter_code
_entity_poly.pdbx_strand_id
1 'polypeptide(L)'
;MRFIGVLGCFLLFFACGGGGRSVDCLMADSLNRQAYDMRYKNLELSEQLAEEALALSGASHSSKAEALNNLGFCAFIRMDFERADSLFRQVYDETGNELECLVADVGMMKICQRTSMNEEFYDYRNRALKRMKLIDEDGEVLEDSRLRYRYNYACSEFYITSAVYYYYLQQETQSMEAINAISVETLKNDTSQWLYYDYMRGSLFGWAMVVFTNAVVGSFHK
;
A
#
# COMPACT_ATOMS: atom_id res chain seq x y z
N MET A 1 -79.70 -4.76 9.98
CA MET A 1 -78.61 -3.97 9.43
C MET A 1 -77.37 -4.19 10.32
N ARG A 2 -76.38 -4.98 9.91
CA ARG A 2 -75.19 -5.29 10.65
C ARG A 2 -74.01 -4.66 9.88
N PHE A 3 -73.37 -3.69 10.49
CA PHE A 3 -72.09 -3.11 9.99
C PHE A 3 -70.91 -4.00 10.46
N ILE A 4 -70.21 -4.59 9.51
CA ILE A 4 -68.98 -5.29 9.76
C ILE A 4 -67.84 -4.27 9.58
N GLY A 5 -67.20 -3.92 10.70
CA GLY A 5 -66.00 -3.12 10.67
C GLY A 5 -64.79 -3.95 10.23
N VAL A 6 -64.19 -3.54 9.14
CA VAL A 6 -62.92 -4.11 8.67
C VAL A 6 -61.80 -3.40 9.45
N LEU A 7 -61.20 -4.16 10.37
CA LEU A 7 -59.98 -3.70 11.12
C LEU A 7 -58.77 -3.93 10.21
N GLY A 8 -58.29 -2.88 9.54
CA GLY A 8 -57.07 -2.92 8.74
C GLY A 8 -55.83 -3.00 9.66
N CYS A 9 -55.21 -4.16 9.71
CA CYS A 9 -53.89 -4.32 10.32
C CYS A 9 -52.85 -3.60 9.45
N PHE A 10 -52.44 -2.43 9.88
CA PHE A 10 -51.24 -1.74 9.38
C PHE A 10 -50.01 -2.42 9.99
N LEU A 11 -49.44 -3.38 9.26
CA LEU A 11 -48.12 -3.90 9.56
C LEU A 11 -47.07 -2.82 9.21
N LEU A 12 -46.70 -2.05 10.21
CA LEU A 12 -45.51 -1.20 10.16
C LEU A 12 -44.27 -2.10 10.12
N PHE A 13 -43.73 -2.33 8.93
CA PHE A 13 -42.39 -2.85 8.78
C PHE A 13 -41.43 -1.76 9.32
N PHE A 14 -41.07 -1.85 10.59
CA PHE A 14 -39.87 -1.21 11.10
C PHE A 14 -38.69 -1.92 10.43
N ALA A 15 -38.21 -1.35 9.31
CA ALA A 15 -36.87 -1.64 8.84
C ALA A 15 -35.92 -1.13 9.90
N CYS A 16 -35.44 -2.01 10.77
CA CYS A 16 -34.27 -1.77 11.59
C CYS A 16 -33.09 -1.51 10.66
N GLY A 17 -32.83 -0.24 10.38
CA GLY A 17 -31.57 0.23 9.82
C GLY A 17 -30.46 0.08 10.85
N GLY A 18 -30.13 -1.15 11.21
CA GLY A 18 -28.86 -1.46 11.87
C GLY A 18 -27.77 -1.30 10.82
N GLY A 19 -26.86 -0.33 10.99
CA GLY A 19 -25.72 -0.07 10.11
C GLY A 19 -24.66 -1.18 10.18
N GLY A 20 -25.08 -2.45 9.94
CA GLY A 20 -24.18 -3.56 9.71
C GLY A 20 -23.63 -3.48 8.28
N ARG A 21 -22.34 -3.64 8.09
CA ARG A 21 -21.75 -3.81 6.75
C ARG A 21 -22.48 -4.97 6.04
N SER A 22 -22.76 -4.83 4.75
CA SER A 22 -23.38 -5.91 3.96
C SER A 22 -22.46 -7.14 3.95
N VAL A 23 -23.05 -8.32 3.77
CA VAL A 23 -22.29 -9.59 3.66
C VAL A 23 -21.27 -9.49 2.53
N ASP A 24 -21.64 -8.88 1.41
CA ASP A 24 -20.75 -8.67 0.26
C ASP A 24 -19.56 -7.80 0.61
N CYS A 25 -19.74 -6.75 1.40
CA CYS A 25 -18.65 -5.89 1.87
C CYS A 25 -17.65 -6.66 2.78
N LEU A 26 -18.15 -7.48 3.69
CA LEU A 26 -17.29 -8.32 4.54
C LEU A 26 -16.54 -9.39 3.72
N MET A 27 -17.17 -9.90 2.69
CA MET A 27 -16.55 -10.84 1.76
C MET A 27 -15.48 -10.15 0.91
N ALA A 28 -15.76 -8.96 0.39
CA ALA A 28 -14.78 -8.13 -0.31
C ALA A 28 -13.53 -7.85 0.56
N ASP A 29 -13.72 -7.47 1.83
CA ASP A 29 -12.62 -7.25 2.78
C ASP A 29 -11.79 -8.52 3.01
N SER A 30 -12.44 -9.70 3.06
CA SER A 30 -11.76 -10.99 3.20
C SER A 30 -10.94 -11.34 1.96
N LEU A 31 -11.50 -11.15 0.77
CA LEU A 31 -10.83 -11.39 -0.50
C LEU A 31 -9.64 -10.43 -0.70
N ASN A 32 -9.81 -9.15 -0.36
CA ASN A 32 -8.73 -8.18 -0.40
C ASN A 32 -7.54 -8.59 0.48
N ARG A 33 -7.81 -9.09 1.69
CA ARG A 33 -6.76 -9.61 2.58
C ARG A 33 -6.04 -10.80 1.95
N GLN A 34 -6.77 -11.75 1.39
CA GLN A 34 -6.19 -12.91 0.73
C GLN A 34 -5.37 -12.50 -0.50
N ALA A 35 -5.87 -11.56 -1.31
CA ALA A 35 -5.14 -11.01 -2.44
C ALA A 35 -3.80 -10.41 -1.99
N TYR A 36 -3.84 -9.59 -0.94
CA TYR A 36 -2.65 -8.99 -0.35
C TYR A 36 -1.63 -10.04 0.13
N ASP A 37 -2.06 -11.11 0.78
CA ASP A 37 -1.19 -12.17 1.29
C ASP A 37 -0.58 -13.04 0.17
N MET A 38 -1.25 -13.09 -0.99
CA MET A 38 -0.81 -13.90 -2.15
C MET A 38 0.12 -13.17 -3.11
N ARG A 39 0.23 -11.84 -3.05
CA ARG A 39 0.89 -11.02 -4.07
C ARG A 39 2.36 -11.36 -4.37
N TYR A 40 3.10 -11.92 -3.40
CA TYR A 40 4.46 -12.42 -3.61
C TYR A 40 4.56 -13.95 -3.68
N LYS A 41 3.46 -14.67 -3.43
CA LYS A 41 3.41 -16.13 -3.43
C LYS A 41 2.80 -16.69 -4.70
N ASN A 42 1.70 -16.08 -5.14
CA ASN A 42 0.96 -16.46 -6.34
C ASN A 42 0.27 -15.21 -6.92
N LEU A 43 0.93 -14.55 -7.85
CA LEU A 43 0.46 -13.28 -8.42
C LEU A 43 -0.87 -13.43 -9.17
N GLU A 44 -1.07 -14.57 -9.85
CA GLU A 44 -2.31 -14.85 -10.59
C GLU A 44 -3.51 -14.99 -9.63
N LEU A 45 -3.33 -15.75 -8.55
CA LEU A 45 -4.36 -15.89 -7.52
C LEU A 45 -4.62 -14.55 -6.82
N SER A 46 -3.57 -13.77 -6.56
CA SER A 46 -3.71 -12.42 -5.99
C SER A 46 -4.58 -11.53 -6.88
N GLU A 47 -4.35 -11.54 -8.19
CA GLU A 47 -5.12 -10.75 -9.16
C GLU A 47 -6.59 -11.20 -9.20
N GLN A 48 -6.85 -12.51 -9.29
CA GLN A 48 -8.21 -13.07 -9.27
C GLN A 48 -9.01 -12.68 -8.02
N LEU A 49 -8.38 -12.84 -6.84
CA LEU A 49 -9.01 -12.47 -5.57
C LEU A 49 -9.31 -10.97 -5.48
N ALA A 50 -8.43 -10.13 -6.01
CA ALA A 50 -8.64 -8.69 -6.05
C ALA A 50 -9.75 -8.28 -7.03
N GLU A 51 -9.89 -8.96 -8.18
CA GLU A 51 -11.00 -8.77 -9.13
C GLU A 51 -12.33 -9.16 -8.50
N GLU A 52 -12.39 -10.28 -7.79
CA GLU A 52 -13.59 -10.71 -7.05
C GLU A 52 -13.95 -9.71 -5.94
N ALA A 53 -12.94 -9.23 -5.19
CA ALA A 53 -13.14 -8.22 -4.16
C ALA A 53 -13.69 -6.92 -4.75
N LEU A 54 -13.16 -6.48 -5.89
CA LEU A 54 -13.63 -5.29 -6.60
C LEU A 54 -15.10 -5.43 -7.02
N ALA A 55 -15.48 -6.59 -7.55
CA ALA A 55 -16.85 -6.87 -7.98
C ALA A 55 -17.86 -6.87 -6.80
N LEU A 56 -17.44 -7.33 -5.61
CA LEU A 56 -18.26 -7.41 -4.41
C LEU A 56 -18.24 -6.14 -3.55
N SER A 57 -17.31 -5.22 -3.78
CA SER A 57 -17.11 -4.04 -2.93
C SER A 57 -18.33 -3.09 -2.94
N GLY A 58 -19.14 -3.09 -4.01
CA GLY A 58 -20.40 -2.34 -4.09
C GLY A 58 -20.24 -0.87 -3.69
N ALA A 59 -20.95 -0.47 -2.62
CA ALA A 59 -20.90 0.90 -2.07
C ALA A 59 -19.76 1.12 -1.06
N SER A 60 -18.91 0.12 -0.78
CA SER A 60 -17.77 0.27 0.12
C SER A 60 -16.57 0.87 -0.60
N HIS A 61 -16.45 2.18 -0.54
CA HIS A 61 -15.33 2.90 -1.14
C HIS A 61 -13.96 2.41 -0.65
N SER A 62 -13.84 2.06 0.65
CA SER A 62 -12.59 1.56 1.23
C SER A 62 -12.21 0.18 0.67
N SER A 63 -13.15 -0.77 0.62
CA SER A 63 -12.91 -2.11 0.07
C SER A 63 -12.57 -2.05 -1.43
N LYS A 64 -13.21 -1.14 -2.18
CA LYS A 64 -12.93 -0.89 -3.58
C LYS A 64 -11.53 -0.32 -3.79
N ALA A 65 -11.15 0.67 -3.00
CA ALA A 65 -9.81 1.26 -3.05
C ALA A 65 -8.72 0.24 -2.73
N GLU A 66 -8.93 -0.63 -1.73
CA GLU A 66 -8.01 -1.72 -1.42
C GLU A 66 -7.87 -2.71 -2.57
N ALA A 67 -8.98 -3.09 -3.23
CA ALA A 67 -8.95 -3.96 -4.40
C ALA A 67 -8.18 -3.34 -5.57
N LEU A 68 -8.40 -2.04 -5.85
CA LEU A 68 -7.67 -1.29 -6.87
C LEU A 68 -6.16 -1.25 -6.56
N ASN A 69 -5.76 -1.06 -5.30
CA ASN A 69 -4.36 -1.11 -4.88
C ASN A 69 -3.74 -2.49 -5.11
N ASN A 70 -4.46 -3.57 -4.79
CA ASN A 70 -3.99 -4.94 -5.03
C ASN A 70 -3.83 -5.22 -6.53
N LEU A 71 -4.78 -4.80 -7.37
CA LEU A 71 -4.70 -4.93 -8.82
C LEU A 71 -3.58 -4.07 -9.41
N GLY A 72 -3.41 -2.85 -8.93
CA GLY A 72 -2.31 -1.95 -9.32
C GLY A 72 -0.94 -2.57 -9.03
N PHE A 73 -0.81 -3.21 -7.86
CA PHE A 73 0.40 -3.96 -7.54
C PHE A 73 0.63 -5.14 -8.51
N CYS A 74 -0.40 -5.93 -8.82
CA CYS A 74 -0.28 -7.05 -9.76
C CYS A 74 0.15 -6.57 -11.16
N ALA A 75 -0.46 -5.49 -11.66
CA ALA A 75 -0.09 -4.88 -12.93
C ALA A 75 1.36 -4.35 -12.92
N PHE A 76 1.78 -3.69 -11.82
CA PHE A 76 3.16 -3.23 -11.64
C PHE A 76 4.18 -4.39 -11.73
N ILE A 77 3.92 -5.51 -11.04
CA ILE A 77 4.82 -6.69 -11.08
C ILE A 77 4.90 -7.29 -12.48
N ARG A 78 3.81 -7.24 -13.27
CA ARG A 78 3.80 -7.65 -14.68
C ARG A 78 4.46 -6.63 -15.62
N MET A 79 4.97 -5.52 -15.09
CA MET A 79 5.53 -4.39 -15.86
C MET A 79 4.49 -3.68 -16.76
N ASP A 80 3.21 -3.88 -16.51
CA ASP A 80 2.12 -3.13 -17.15
C ASP A 80 1.90 -1.81 -16.41
N PHE A 81 2.83 -0.87 -16.64
CA PHE A 81 2.86 0.39 -15.91
C PHE A 81 1.69 1.31 -16.25
N GLU A 82 1.15 1.23 -17.46
CA GLU A 82 -0.02 2.00 -17.86
C GLU A 82 -1.27 1.55 -17.09
N ARG A 83 -1.50 0.24 -17.02
CA ARG A 83 -2.60 -0.34 -16.23
C ARG A 83 -2.40 -0.05 -14.74
N ALA A 84 -1.18 -0.19 -14.21
CA ALA A 84 -0.87 0.08 -12.82
C ALA A 84 -1.14 1.55 -12.45
N ASP A 85 -0.67 2.51 -13.26
CA ASP A 85 -0.93 3.95 -13.09
C ASP A 85 -2.43 4.23 -13.07
N SER A 86 -3.18 3.70 -14.04
CA SER A 86 -4.63 3.88 -14.11
C SER A 86 -5.35 3.35 -12.85
N LEU A 87 -4.94 2.19 -12.34
CA LEU A 87 -5.55 1.58 -11.15
C LEU A 87 -5.23 2.38 -9.87
N PHE A 88 -3.98 2.81 -9.68
CA PHE A 88 -3.61 3.64 -8.53
C PHE A 88 -4.27 5.02 -8.57
N ARG A 89 -4.48 5.62 -9.75
CA ARG A 89 -5.22 6.89 -9.87
C ARG A 89 -6.68 6.74 -9.48
N GLN A 90 -7.32 5.64 -9.85
CA GLN A 90 -8.71 5.38 -9.45
C GLN A 90 -8.88 5.31 -7.93
N VAL A 91 -7.85 4.91 -7.17
CA VAL A 91 -7.92 4.92 -5.70
C VAL A 91 -8.25 6.32 -5.17
N TYR A 92 -7.65 7.37 -5.72
CA TYR A 92 -7.89 8.75 -5.26
C TYR A 92 -9.32 9.23 -5.57
N ASP A 93 -9.91 8.72 -6.64
CA ASP A 93 -11.29 9.06 -7.02
C ASP A 93 -12.31 8.32 -6.15
N GLU A 94 -11.94 7.11 -5.67
CA GLU A 94 -12.84 6.26 -4.87
C GLU A 94 -12.87 6.63 -3.38
N THR A 95 -11.79 7.13 -2.83
CA THR A 95 -11.72 7.31 -1.37
C THR A 95 -10.84 8.47 -0.93
N GLY A 96 -11.23 9.08 0.20
CA GLY A 96 -10.36 9.97 0.98
C GLY A 96 -9.60 9.26 2.11
N ASN A 97 -9.63 7.92 2.17
CA ASN A 97 -8.91 7.16 3.19
C ASN A 97 -7.40 7.31 3.02
N GLU A 98 -6.73 7.88 4.03
CA GLU A 98 -5.31 8.22 3.95
C GLU A 98 -4.41 7.00 3.80
N LEU A 99 -4.78 5.85 4.37
CA LEU A 99 -4.01 4.61 4.23
C LEU A 99 -4.04 4.08 2.79
N GLU A 100 -5.23 4.00 2.18
CA GLU A 100 -5.34 3.51 0.81
C GLU A 100 -4.67 4.46 -0.19
N CYS A 101 -4.80 5.75 0.03
CA CYS A 101 -4.10 6.76 -0.76
C CYS A 101 -2.57 6.70 -0.55
N LEU A 102 -2.08 6.39 0.66
CA LEU A 102 -0.65 6.17 0.92
C LEU A 102 -0.12 4.97 0.12
N VAL A 103 -0.86 3.86 0.10
CA VAL A 103 -0.48 2.66 -0.67
C VAL A 103 -0.41 3.00 -2.17
N ALA A 104 -1.37 3.76 -2.69
CA ALA A 104 -1.36 4.23 -4.08
C ALA A 104 -0.18 5.16 -4.37
N ASP A 105 0.12 6.13 -3.49
CA ASP A 105 1.27 7.04 -3.65
C ASP A 105 2.60 6.24 -3.71
N VAL A 106 2.77 5.21 -2.86
CA VAL A 106 3.94 4.32 -2.90
C VAL A 106 3.98 3.50 -4.20
N GLY A 107 2.83 3.02 -4.68
CA GLY A 107 2.72 2.35 -5.98
C GLY A 107 3.17 3.26 -7.14
N MET A 108 2.72 4.51 -7.13
CA MET A 108 3.12 5.51 -8.13
C MET A 108 4.61 5.85 -8.04
N MET A 109 5.20 5.96 -6.84
CA MET A 109 6.65 6.10 -6.66
C MET A 109 7.42 4.96 -7.32
N LYS A 110 6.95 3.71 -7.18
CA LYS A 110 7.58 2.55 -7.82
C LYS A 110 7.51 2.64 -9.35
N ILE A 111 6.38 3.08 -9.93
CA ILE A 111 6.24 3.30 -11.36
C ILE A 111 7.22 4.38 -11.82
N CYS A 112 7.23 5.55 -11.17
CA CYS A 112 8.13 6.66 -11.49
C CYS A 112 9.60 6.24 -11.43
N GLN A 113 9.99 5.44 -10.45
CA GLN A 113 11.33 4.87 -10.35
C GLN A 113 11.69 4.00 -11.57
N ARG A 114 10.77 3.18 -12.05
CA ARG A 114 11.00 2.28 -13.20
C ARG A 114 10.98 2.99 -14.53
N THR A 115 10.26 4.09 -14.63
CA THR A 115 10.07 4.88 -15.85
C THR A 115 10.94 6.14 -15.91
N SER A 116 11.78 6.37 -14.87
CA SER A 116 12.67 7.53 -14.76
C SER A 116 11.94 8.88 -14.72
N MET A 117 10.72 8.91 -14.19
CA MET A 117 9.91 10.12 -13.99
C MET A 117 10.29 10.77 -12.66
N ASN A 118 11.37 11.56 -12.69
CA ASN A 118 12.02 12.05 -11.46
C ASN A 118 11.20 13.11 -10.71
N GLU A 119 10.56 14.05 -11.42
CA GLU A 119 9.74 15.09 -10.79
C GLU A 119 8.53 14.46 -10.10
N GLU A 120 7.82 13.59 -10.80
CA GLU A 120 6.65 12.88 -10.30
C GLU A 120 7.00 11.97 -9.12
N PHE A 121 8.19 11.37 -9.12
CA PHE A 121 8.67 10.58 -7.97
C PHE A 121 8.70 11.43 -6.70
N TYR A 122 9.26 12.64 -6.76
CA TYR A 122 9.31 13.53 -5.60
C TYR A 122 7.93 14.03 -5.19
N ASP A 123 7.03 14.27 -6.14
CA ASP A 123 5.66 14.67 -5.85
C ASP A 123 4.91 13.58 -5.08
N TYR A 124 4.93 12.33 -5.57
CA TYR A 124 4.31 11.21 -4.86
C TYR A 124 4.97 10.92 -3.52
N ARG A 125 6.29 11.02 -3.43
CA ARG A 125 7.04 10.89 -2.18
C ARG A 125 6.59 11.92 -1.13
N ASN A 126 6.44 13.18 -1.51
CA ASN A 126 5.98 14.25 -0.62
C ASN A 126 4.52 14.05 -0.18
N ARG A 127 3.66 13.56 -1.08
CA ARG A 127 2.28 13.19 -0.76
C ARG A 127 2.25 12.05 0.25
N ALA A 128 3.02 11.00 0.03
CA ALA A 128 3.13 9.87 0.95
C ALA A 128 3.58 10.30 2.35
N LEU A 129 4.63 11.14 2.46
CA LEU A 129 5.09 11.67 3.74
C LEU A 129 4.02 12.47 4.48
N LYS A 130 3.23 13.28 3.74
CA LYS A 130 2.12 14.04 4.33
C LYS A 130 1.05 13.10 4.88
N ARG A 131 0.71 12.02 4.14
CA ARG A 131 -0.28 11.04 4.58
C ARG A 131 0.18 10.25 5.79
N MET A 132 1.44 9.81 5.81
CA MET A 132 2.04 9.14 6.96
C MET A 132 1.88 10.01 8.23
N LYS A 133 2.21 11.31 8.12
CA LYS A 133 2.03 12.24 9.22
C LYS A 133 0.58 12.37 9.67
N LEU A 134 -0.38 12.45 8.74
CA LEU A 134 -1.81 12.54 9.07
C LEU A 134 -2.31 11.26 9.77
N ILE A 135 -1.88 10.08 9.31
CA ILE A 135 -2.24 8.79 9.93
C ILE A 135 -1.65 8.70 11.35
N ASP A 136 -0.40 9.12 11.55
CA ASP A 136 0.25 9.11 12.87
C ASP A 136 -0.42 10.08 13.85
N GLU A 137 -0.86 11.25 13.38
CA GLU A 137 -1.56 12.26 14.19
C GLU A 137 -2.99 11.84 14.56
N ASP A 138 -3.72 11.19 13.65
CA ASP A 138 -5.08 10.70 13.88
C ASP A 138 -5.10 9.46 14.79
N GLY A 139 -4.19 8.54 14.57
CA GLY A 139 -4.01 7.33 15.38
C GLY A 139 -5.05 6.24 15.20
N GLU A 140 -6.21 6.50 14.57
CA GLU A 140 -7.30 5.53 14.39
C GLU A 140 -6.85 4.26 13.64
N VAL A 141 -6.06 4.44 12.58
CA VAL A 141 -5.47 3.32 11.80
C VAL A 141 -4.59 2.42 12.67
N LEU A 142 -3.97 2.97 13.69
CA LEU A 142 -3.04 2.26 14.56
C LEU A 142 -3.73 1.43 15.64
N GLU A 143 -5.01 1.63 15.89
CA GLU A 143 -5.81 0.85 16.84
C GLU A 143 -6.20 -0.52 16.25
N ASP A 144 -6.53 -0.59 14.96
CA ASP A 144 -6.83 -1.85 14.28
C ASP A 144 -5.55 -2.57 13.87
N SER A 145 -5.38 -3.81 14.31
CA SER A 145 -4.15 -4.59 14.08
C SER A 145 -3.87 -4.86 12.59
N ARG A 146 -4.93 -5.03 11.77
CA ARG A 146 -4.79 -5.25 10.32
C ARG A 146 -4.39 -3.97 9.60
N LEU A 147 -5.07 -2.85 9.92
CA LEU A 147 -4.75 -1.56 9.31
C LEU A 147 -3.35 -1.10 9.71
N ARG A 148 -2.99 -1.27 10.97
CA ARG A 148 -1.62 -1.02 11.47
C ARG A 148 -0.57 -1.86 10.74
N TYR A 149 -0.83 -3.15 10.49
CA TYR A 149 0.07 -3.99 9.69
C TYR A 149 0.23 -3.45 8.28
N ARG A 150 -0.87 -3.11 7.59
CA ARG A 150 -0.83 -2.51 6.24
C ARG A 150 -0.09 -1.19 6.22
N TYR A 151 -0.32 -0.33 7.21
CA TYR A 151 0.38 0.95 7.35
C TYR A 151 1.89 0.75 7.51
N ASN A 152 2.30 -0.07 8.46
CA ASN A 152 3.71 -0.38 8.68
C ASN A 152 4.38 -0.95 7.43
N TYR A 153 3.65 -1.78 6.70
CA TYR A 153 4.13 -2.33 5.43
C TYR A 153 4.29 -1.23 4.37
N ALA A 154 3.29 -0.35 4.20
CA ALA A 154 3.35 0.76 3.26
C ALA A 154 4.51 1.72 3.59
N CYS A 155 4.75 2.01 4.89
CA CYS A 155 5.89 2.80 5.35
C CYS A 155 7.23 2.13 4.98
N SER A 156 7.35 0.82 5.20
CA SER A 156 8.57 0.08 4.83
C SER A 156 8.80 0.11 3.32
N GLU A 157 7.76 -0.10 2.51
CA GLU A 157 7.84 0.01 1.06
C GLU A 157 8.21 1.41 0.57
N PHE A 158 7.66 2.45 1.21
CA PHE A 158 8.02 3.84 0.96
C PHE A 158 9.54 4.07 1.14
N TYR A 159 10.08 3.65 2.28
CA TYR A 159 11.50 3.84 2.58
C TYR A 159 12.40 2.98 1.69
N ILE A 160 12.04 1.73 1.43
CA ILE A 160 12.77 0.85 0.51
C ILE A 160 12.78 1.46 -0.91
N THR A 161 11.63 1.89 -1.41
CA THR A 161 11.53 2.51 -2.74
C THR A 161 12.35 3.78 -2.83
N SER A 162 12.33 4.62 -1.78
CA SER A 162 13.17 5.83 -1.69
C SER A 162 14.65 5.48 -1.67
N ALA A 163 15.07 4.49 -0.87
CA ALA A 163 16.46 4.06 -0.78
C ALA A 163 16.98 3.56 -2.13
N VAL A 164 16.22 2.71 -2.82
CA VAL A 164 16.58 2.20 -4.14
C VAL A 164 16.69 3.34 -5.16
N TYR A 165 15.76 4.27 -5.15
CA TYR A 165 15.79 5.43 -6.03
C TYR A 165 17.05 6.28 -5.83
N TYR A 166 17.36 6.63 -4.58
CA TYR A 166 18.56 7.39 -4.25
C TYR A 166 19.85 6.63 -4.56
N TYR A 167 19.88 5.31 -4.36
CA TYR A 167 21.01 4.47 -4.72
C TYR A 167 21.32 4.55 -6.22
N TYR A 168 20.31 4.43 -7.09
CA TYR A 168 20.50 4.56 -8.54
C TYR A 168 20.91 5.96 -8.97
N LEU A 169 20.56 7.00 -8.23
CA LEU A 169 21.02 8.38 -8.45
C LEU A 169 22.39 8.66 -7.83
N GLN A 170 23.07 7.65 -7.26
CA GLN A 170 24.35 7.78 -6.57
C GLN A 170 24.31 8.77 -5.36
N GLN A 171 23.15 8.88 -4.73
CA GLN A 171 22.90 9.69 -3.55
C GLN A 171 22.94 8.81 -2.29
N GLU A 172 24.15 8.35 -1.93
CA GLU A 172 24.35 7.32 -0.91
C GLU A 172 23.85 7.75 0.48
N THR A 173 24.04 9.02 0.83
CA THR A 173 23.60 9.54 2.14
C THR A 173 22.08 9.44 2.26
N GLN A 174 21.34 9.90 1.27
CA GLN A 174 19.87 9.83 1.26
C GLN A 174 19.38 8.38 1.21
N SER A 175 20.07 7.51 0.46
CA SER A 175 19.76 6.09 0.41
C SER A 175 19.93 5.44 1.78
N MET A 176 21.03 5.75 2.48
CA MET A 176 21.32 5.25 3.83
C MET A 176 20.33 5.77 4.87
N GLU A 177 19.96 7.05 4.80
CA GLU A 177 18.95 7.67 5.66
C GLU A 177 17.60 6.95 5.49
N ALA A 178 17.18 6.70 4.24
CA ALA A 178 15.94 5.99 3.95
C ALA A 178 15.95 4.55 4.50
N ILE A 179 17.03 3.78 4.33
CA ILE A 179 17.14 2.43 4.89
C ILE A 179 17.10 2.44 6.41
N ASN A 180 17.78 3.41 7.05
CA ASN A 180 17.81 3.51 8.51
C ASN A 180 16.49 3.96 9.13
N ALA A 181 15.60 4.58 8.35
CA ALA A 181 14.27 4.96 8.79
C ALA A 181 13.28 3.75 8.86
N ILE A 182 13.65 2.60 8.30
CA ILE A 182 12.80 1.41 8.32
C ILE A 182 12.79 0.78 9.72
N SER A 183 11.62 0.56 10.26
CA SER A 183 11.45 -0.22 11.49
C SER A 183 11.70 -1.71 11.22
N VAL A 184 12.86 -2.20 11.65
CA VAL A 184 13.25 -3.62 11.50
C VAL A 184 12.25 -4.56 12.15
N GLU A 185 11.62 -4.14 13.25
CA GLU A 185 10.62 -4.94 13.95
C GLU A 185 9.40 -5.24 13.09
N THR A 186 8.98 -4.29 12.25
CA THR A 186 7.84 -4.47 11.35
C THR A 186 8.14 -5.41 10.18
N LEU A 187 9.41 -5.53 9.79
CA LEU A 187 9.84 -6.41 8.69
C LEU A 187 9.94 -7.89 9.08
N LYS A 188 10.08 -8.22 10.37
CA LYS A 188 10.36 -9.60 10.82
C LYS A 188 9.33 -10.63 10.36
N ASN A 189 8.11 -10.20 10.14
CA ASN A 189 7.00 -11.08 9.74
C ASN A 189 6.78 -11.11 8.22
N ASP A 190 7.56 -10.36 7.43
CA ASP A 190 7.46 -10.33 5.98
C ASP A 190 8.79 -10.67 5.32
N THR A 191 8.91 -11.94 4.91
CA THR A 191 10.15 -12.47 4.32
C THR A 191 10.56 -11.71 3.05
N SER A 192 9.61 -11.26 2.24
CA SER A 192 9.91 -10.58 0.97
C SER A 192 10.50 -9.20 1.22
N GLN A 193 9.91 -8.41 2.12
CA GLN A 193 10.45 -7.11 2.51
C GLN A 193 11.78 -7.25 3.26
N TRP A 194 11.88 -8.24 4.15
CA TRP A 194 13.12 -8.52 4.86
C TRP A 194 14.28 -8.80 3.92
N LEU A 195 14.09 -9.70 2.96
CA LEU A 195 15.12 -10.03 1.96
C LEU A 195 15.53 -8.82 1.13
N TYR A 196 14.56 -7.99 0.74
CA TYR A 196 14.86 -6.79 -0.05
C TYR A 196 15.60 -5.73 0.76
N TYR A 197 15.20 -5.53 2.01
CA TYR A 197 15.90 -4.67 2.96
C TYR A 197 17.34 -5.11 3.19
N ASP A 198 17.55 -6.41 3.43
CA ASP A 198 18.87 -6.97 3.70
C ASP A 198 19.79 -6.90 2.46
N TYR A 199 19.22 -7.14 1.26
CA TYR A 199 19.92 -6.93 0.00
C TYR A 199 20.36 -5.47 -0.18
N MET A 200 19.49 -4.50 0.08
CA MET A 200 19.82 -3.08 -0.03
C MET A 200 20.87 -2.65 0.99
N ARG A 201 20.77 -3.10 2.22
CA ARG A 201 21.83 -2.86 3.23
C ARG A 201 23.16 -3.44 2.78
N GLY A 202 23.18 -4.68 2.34
CA GLY A 202 24.39 -5.34 1.85
C GLY A 202 25.03 -4.58 0.67
N SER A 203 24.22 -4.11 -0.27
CA SER A 203 24.69 -3.32 -1.41
C SER A 203 25.29 -1.98 -0.99
N LEU A 204 24.65 -1.25 -0.09
CA LEU A 204 25.13 0.04 0.43
C LEU A 204 26.41 -0.12 1.28
N PHE A 205 26.46 -1.13 2.15
CA PHE A 205 27.65 -1.42 2.94
C PHE A 205 28.82 -1.90 2.08
N GLY A 206 28.56 -2.75 1.09
CA GLY A 206 29.59 -3.22 0.14
C GLY A 206 30.20 -2.04 -0.60
N TRP A 207 29.38 -1.09 -1.06
CA TRP A 207 29.85 0.12 -1.73
C TRP A 207 30.66 1.04 -0.79
N ALA A 208 30.18 1.28 0.44
CA ALA A 208 30.89 2.06 1.44
C ALA A 208 32.28 1.47 1.75
N MET A 209 32.41 0.14 1.83
CA MET A 209 33.69 -0.54 2.00
C MET A 209 34.62 -0.33 0.80
N VAL A 210 34.11 -0.37 -0.43
CA VAL A 210 34.92 -0.13 -1.64
C VAL A 210 35.43 1.31 -1.69
N VAL A 211 34.58 2.29 -1.37
CA VAL A 211 34.98 3.70 -1.31
C VAL A 211 36.04 3.94 -0.21
N PHE A 212 35.83 3.35 0.97
CA PHE A 212 36.76 3.47 2.10
C PHE A 212 38.12 2.86 1.76
N THR A 213 38.16 1.66 1.17
CA THR A 213 39.42 1.01 0.74
C THR A 213 40.11 1.83 -0.33
N ASN A 214 39.42 2.37 -1.32
CA ASN A 214 40.01 3.22 -2.37
C ASN A 214 40.57 4.54 -1.78
N ALA A 215 39.85 5.17 -0.84
CA ALA A 215 40.32 6.37 -0.15
C ALA A 215 41.59 6.10 0.68
N VAL A 216 41.62 4.97 1.38
CA VAL A 216 42.81 4.55 2.17
C VAL A 216 43.98 4.23 1.27
N VAL A 217 43.79 3.45 0.21
CA VAL A 217 44.86 3.11 -0.75
C VAL A 217 45.38 4.36 -1.47
N GLY A 218 44.45 5.27 -1.87
CA GLY A 218 44.83 6.53 -2.52
C GLY A 218 45.62 7.50 -1.61
N SER A 219 45.52 7.39 -0.27
CA SER A 219 46.27 8.18 0.69
C SER A 219 47.70 7.67 0.95
N PHE A 220 47.99 6.40 0.58
CA PHE A 220 49.34 5.83 0.68
C PHE A 220 50.20 6.06 -0.56
N HIS A 221 49.65 6.63 -1.64
CA HIS A 221 50.38 6.94 -2.87
C HIS A 221 50.68 8.43 -3.06
N LYS A 222 50.54 9.24 -2.03
CA LYS A 222 51.01 10.62 -1.95
C LYS A 222 52.15 10.74 -0.93
#